data_df4ae4f7e925b0f94b2c30ddf46e7f55
#
_entry.id   df4ae4f7e925b0f94b2c30ddf46e7f55
#
_cell.length_a   1.000
_cell.length_b   1.000
_cell.length_c   1.000
_cell.angle_alpha   90.00
_cell.angle_beta   90.00
_cell.angle_gamma   90.00
#
_symmetry.space_group_name_H-M   'P 1'
#
loop_
_entity.id
_entity.type
_entity.pdbx_description
1 polymer ?
#
loop_
_entity_poly.entity_id
_entity_poly.type
_entity_poly.pdbx_seq_one_letter_code
_entity_poly.pdbx_strand_id
1 'polypeptide(L)'
;MAVRSHRALSVISAALISAPAMLGLAACGPDNALSCARAADALSESVGTLGVAVKDAVLYPENADRSIERIRGNLDDIRKEHHDKHVLKSIDDMEKALDNVKEAVDHGDKTPDLTPVLSATSQIGRACTS
;
A
#
# COMPACT_ATOMS: atom_id res chain seq x y z
N MET A 1 58.43 13.66 45.95
CA MET A 1 57.20 14.46 46.00
C MET A 1 56.11 13.67 45.25
N ALA A 2 55.03 13.39 45.92
CA ALA A 2 54.03 12.40 45.53
C ALA A 2 53.15 12.89 44.37
N VAL A 3 53.04 12.07 43.32
CA VAL A 3 52.00 12.22 42.29
C VAL A 3 50.88 11.24 42.58
N ARG A 4 49.72 11.76 42.95
CA ARG A 4 48.52 10.96 43.21
C ARG A 4 47.85 10.60 41.91
N SER A 5 47.81 9.32 41.66
CA SER A 5 47.03 8.66 40.60
C SER A 5 45.52 8.71 40.90
N HIS A 6 44.75 9.42 40.12
CA HIS A 6 43.29 9.32 40.16
C HIS A 6 42.82 8.25 39.18
N ARG A 7 42.35 7.12 39.71
CA ARG A 7 41.64 6.08 38.96
C ARG A 7 40.24 6.58 38.62
N ALA A 8 40.00 6.85 37.34
CA ALA A 8 38.65 7.07 36.84
C ALA A 8 37.93 5.72 36.69
N LEU A 9 36.90 5.54 37.46
CA LEU A 9 35.97 4.43 37.34
C LEU A 9 35.01 4.70 36.19
N SER A 10 35.21 3.98 35.08
CA SER A 10 34.24 3.98 33.98
C SER A 10 33.03 3.14 34.37
N VAL A 11 31.92 3.80 34.57
CA VAL A 11 30.60 3.17 34.75
C VAL A 11 30.07 2.79 33.36
N ILE A 12 30.08 1.50 33.06
CA ILE A 12 29.45 0.96 31.85
C ILE A 12 27.96 0.87 32.13
N SER A 13 27.20 1.83 31.60
CA SER A 13 25.74 1.77 31.59
C SER A 13 25.30 0.75 30.53
N ALA A 14 24.88 -0.42 30.96
CA ALA A 14 24.22 -1.39 30.10
C ALA A 14 22.80 -0.87 29.75
N ALA A 15 22.63 -0.38 28.54
CA ALA A 15 21.32 -0.06 27.97
C ALA A 15 20.59 -1.38 27.70
N LEU A 16 19.60 -1.71 28.50
CA LEU A 16 18.63 -2.76 28.22
C LEU A 16 17.74 -2.30 27.05
N ILE A 17 18.06 -2.77 25.86
CA ILE A 17 17.20 -2.62 24.70
C ILE A 17 16.05 -3.61 24.90
N SER A 18 14.92 -3.10 25.37
CA SER A 18 13.66 -3.83 25.37
C SER A 18 13.23 -4.06 23.94
N ALA A 19 13.43 -5.25 23.41
CA ALA A 19 12.87 -5.67 22.14
C ALA A 19 11.33 -5.69 22.28
N PRO A 20 10.56 -4.97 21.45
CA PRO A 20 9.12 -5.17 21.40
C PRO A 20 8.87 -6.59 20.89
N ALA A 21 8.18 -7.37 21.71
CA ALA A 21 7.70 -8.68 21.33
C ALA A 21 6.73 -8.51 20.14
N MET A 22 7.17 -8.84 18.95
CA MET A 22 6.33 -8.99 17.76
C MET A 22 5.56 -10.31 17.89
N LEU A 23 4.55 -10.33 18.75
CA LEU A 23 3.56 -11.38 18.84
C LEU A 23 2.41 -11.02 17.90
N GLY A 24 2.33 -11.68 16.75
CA GLY A 24 1.12 -11.58 15.95
C GLY A 24 1.22 -11.75 14.44
N LEU A 25 2.32 -12.24 13.88
CA LEU A 25 2.43 -12.47 12.43
C LEU A 25 2.63 -13.95 12.07
N ALA A 26 1.91 -14.85 12.77
CA ALA A 26 2.07 -16.29 12.56
C ALA A 26 1.25 -16.88 11.39
N ALA A 27 0.43 -16.10 10.67
CA ALA A 27 -0.42 -16.61 9.60
C ALA A 27 0.08 -16.31 8.18
N CYS A 28 0.95 -15.29 8.01
CA CYS A 28 1.65 -15.02 6.75
C CYS A 28 3.13 -15.01 7.04
N GLY A 29 3.95 -15.80 6.33
CA GLY A 29 5.41 -15.70 6.47
C GLY A 29 5.87 -14.26 6.27
N PRO A 30 6.97 -13.81 6.91
CA PRO A 30 7.43 -12.41 6.84
C PRO A 30 7.64 -11.90 5.41
N ASP A 31 8.01 -12.78 4.49
CA ASP A 31 8.20 -12.45 3.08
C ASP A 31 6.86 -12.14 2.37
N ASN A 32 5.79 -12.86 2.69
CA ASN A 32 4.47 -12.63 2.10
C ASN A 32 3.83 -11.32 2.59
N ALA A 33 3.97 -10.99 3.88
CA ALA A 33 3.47 -9.74 4.43
C ALA A 33 4.20 -8.53 3.83
N LEU A 34 5.52 -8.62 3.64
CA LEU A 34 6.32 -7.57 3.02
C LEU A 34 6.00 -7.41 1.53
N SER A 35 5.79 -8.52 0.82
CA SER A 35 5.37 -8.53 -0.59
C SER A 35 4.01 -7.86 -0.76
N CYS A 36 3.02 -8.20 0.07
CA CYS A 36 1.69 -7.60 0.06
C CYS A 36 1.76 -6.08 0.36
N ALA A 37 2.53 -5.67 1.36
CA ALA A 37 2.69 -4.26 1.70
C ALA A 37 3.31 -3.45 0.55
N ARG A 38 4.35 -3.97 -0.10
CA ARG A 38 4.96 -3.33 -1.28
C ARG A 38 4.00 -3.23 -2.46
N ALA A 39 3.21 -4.27 -2.69
CA ALA A 39 2.20 -4.27 -3.74
C ALA A 39 1.08 -3.26 -3.43
N ALA A 40 0.69 -3.10 -2.17
CA ALA A 40 -0.26 -2.08 -1.74
C ALA A 40 0.28 -0.65 -1.91
N ASP A 41 1.58 -0.44 -1.67
CA ASP A 41 2.24 0.85 -1.92
C ASP A 41 2.26 1.18 -3.42
N ALA A 42 2.63 0.23 -4.27
CA ALA A 42 2.61 0.40 -5.73
C ALA A 42 1.19 0.65 -6.26
N LEU A 43 0.18 0.01 -5.67
CA LEU A 43 -1.22 0.24 -5.97
C LEU A 43 -1.63 1.68 -5.60
N SER A 44 -1.24 2.16 -4.43
CA SER A 44 -1.53 3.52 -3.96
C SER A 44 -0.92 4.58 -4.89
N GLU A 45 0.31 4.37 -5.36
CA GLU A 45 0.96 5.24 -6.34
C GLU A 45 0.21 5.24 -7.68
N SER A 46 -0.21 4.07 -8.16
CA SER A 46 -0.97 3.93 -9.40
C SER A 46 -2.35 4.61 -9.32
N VAL A 47 -3.02 4.51 -8.16
CA VAL A 47 -4.29 5.22 -7.90
C VAL A 47 -4.08 6.74 -7.86
N GLY A 48 -2.97 7.21 -7.27
CA GLY A 48 -2.60 8.62 -7.33
C GLY A 48 -2.41 9.12 -8.76
N THR A 49 -1.78 8.32 -9.62
CA THR A 49 -1.62 8.62 -11.05
C THR A 49 -2.97 8.65 -11.78
N LEU A 50 -3.89 7.73 -11.46
CA LEU A 50 -5.26 7.76 -11.99
C LEU A 50 -5.97 9.06 -11.60
N GLY A 51 -5.82 9.50 -10.35
CA GLY A 51 -6.42 10.76 -9.87
C GLY A 51 -5.96 11.99 -10.66
N VAL A 52 -4.74 11.99 -11.19
CA VAL A 52 -4.25 13.03 -12.10
C VAL A 52 -4.84 12.81 -13.50
N ALA A 53 -4.79 11.59 -14.01
CA ALA A 53 -5.22 11.27 -15.38
C ALA A 53 -6.71 11.57 -15.63
N VAL A 54 -7.58 11.32 -14.63
CA VAL A 54 -9.03 11.61 -14.78
C VAL A 54 -9.34 13.10 -14.85
N LYS A 55 -8.52 13.98 -14.29
CA LYS A 55 -8.69 15.42 -14.39
C LYS A 55 -8.51 15.92 -15.84
N ASP A 56 -7.65 15.26 -16.57
CA ASP A 56 -7.34 15.60 -17.96
C ASP A 56 -8.05 14.69 -18.97
N ALA A 57 -8.91 13.76 -18.48
CA ALA A 57 -9.55 12.73 -19.31
C ALA A 57 -10.48 13.27 -20.40
N VAL A 58 -10.99 14.48 -20.24
CA VAL A 58 -11.78 15.15 -21.31
C VAL A 58 -10.93 15.42 -22.56
N LEU A 59 -9.64 15.69 -22.36
CA LEU A 59 -8.69 15.97 -23.46
C LEU A 59 -7.90 14.72 -23.86
N TYR A 60 -7.59 13.88 -22.89
CA TYR A 60 -6.72 12.71 -23.04
C TYR A 60 -7.28 11.48 -22.32
N PRO A 61 -8.44 10.93 -22.78
CA PRO A 61 -9.08 9.80 -22.12
C PRO A 61 -8.20 8.56 -22.06
N GLU A 62 -7.30 8.39 -23.02
CA GLU A 62 -6.34 7.28 -23.07
C GLU A 62 -5.35 7.28 -21.88
N ASN A 63 -5.14 8.40 -21.20
CA ASN A 63 -4.30 8.45 -20.01
C ASN A 63 -5.02 7.81 -18.81
N ALA A 64 -6.31 8.04 -18.68
CA ALA A 64 -7.15 7.37 -17.67
C ALA A 64 -7.21 5.86 -17.93
N ASP A 65 -7.44 5.43 -19.18
CA ASP A 65 -7.45 4.01 -19.56
C ASP A 65 -6.14 3.32 -19.21
N ARG A 66 -5.00 3.90 -19.56
CA ARG A 66 -3.67 3.34 -19.21
C ARG A 66 -3.45 3.25 -17.71
N SER A 67 -3.94 4.21 -16.94
CA SER A 67 -3.83 4.19 -15.49
C SER A 67 -4.70 3.10 -14.89
N ILE A 68 -5.92 2.90 -15.38
CA ILE A 68 -6.82 1.82 -14.98
C ILE A 68 -6.18 0.45 -15.27
N GLU A 69 -5.64 0.25 -16.48
CA GLU A 69 -4.99 -1.02 -16.84
C GLU A 69 -3.75 -1.31 -15.98
N ARG A 70 -2.98 -0.29 -15.61
CA ARG A 70 -1.86 -0.46 -14.67
C ARG A 70 -2.33 -0.89 -13.29
N ILE A 71 -3.41 -0.31 -12.78
CA ILE A 71 -3.99 -0.72 -11.50
C ILE A 71 -4.47 -2.16 -11.58
N ARG A 72 -5.16 -2.57 -12.65
CA ARG A 72 -5.57 -3.96 -12.86
C ARG A 72 -4.41 -4.93 -12.87
N GLY A 73 -3.31 -4.57 -13.52
CA GLY A 73 -2.07 -5.36 -13.49
C GLY A 73 -1.53 -5.54 -12.06
N ASN A 74 -1.51 -4.48 -11.26
CA ASN A 74 -1.11 -4.57 -9.85
C ASN A 74 -2.07 -5.46 -9.03
N LEU A 75 -3.38 -5.39 -9.27
CA LEU A 75 -4.38 -6.23 -8.61
C LEU A 75 -4.20 -7.71 -8.98
N ASP A 76 -3.92 -8.00 -10.24
CA ASP A 76 -3.64 -9.37 -10.71
C ASP A 76 -2.40 -9.95 -10.02
N ASP A 77 -1.36 -9.17 -9.83
CA ASP A 77 -0.14 -9.61 -9.15
C ASP A 77 -0.42 -9.88 -7.66
N ILE A 78 -1.19 -9.02 -6.99
CA ILE A 78 -1.63 -9.28 -5.62
C ILE A 78 -2.48 -10.55 -5.54
N ARG A 79 -3.42 -10.75 -6.46
CA ARG A 79 -4.30 -11.92 -6.52
C ARG A 79 -3.53 -13.24 -6.70
N LYS A 80 -2.45 -13.22 -7.47
CA LYS A 80 -1.60 -14.42 -7.69
C LYS A 80 -0.82 -14.82 -6.44
N GLU A 81 -0.38 -13.85 -5.67
CA GLU A 81 0.49 -14.07 -4.52
C GLU A 81 -0.28 -14.22 -3.20
N HIS A 82 -1.50 -13.66 -3.11
CA HIS A 82 -2.26 -13.57 -1.87
C HIS A 82 -3.67 -14.13 -2.05
N HIS A 83 -3.97 -15.21 -1.30
CA HIS A 83 -5.24 -15.93 -1.38
C HIS A 83 -6.15 -15.68 -0.16
N ASP A 84 -5.83 -14.71 0.69
CA ASP A 84 -6.71 -14.32 1.79
C ASP A 84 -8.02 -13.75 1.27
N LYS A 85 -9.14 -14.24 1.83
CA LYS A 85 -10.49 -13.87 1.36
C LYS A 85 -10.81 -12.38 1.49
N HIS A 86 -10.21 -11.68 2.48
CA HIS A 86 -10.42 -10.24 2.66
C HIS A 86 -9.65 -9.45 1.61
N VAL A 87 -8.42 -9.89 1.27
CA VAL A 87 -7.65 -9.33 0.16
C VAL A 87 -8.41 -9.51 -1.15
N LEU A 88 -8.84 -10.74 -1.45
CA LEU A 88 -9.56 -11.05 -2.69
C LEU A 88 -10.87 -10.24 -2.81
N LYS A 89 -11.63 -10.13 -1.73
CA LYS A 89 -12.85 -9.30 -1.72
C LYS A 89 -12.53 -7.83 -1.99
N SER A 90 -11.47 -7.30 -1.38
CA SER A 90 -11.09 -5.89 -1.58
C SER A 90 -10.60 -5.63 -3.01
N ILE A 91 -9.97 -6.63 -3.65
CA ILE A 91 -9.63 -6.57 -5.08
C ILE A 91 -10.90 -6.52 -5.93
N ASP A 92 -11.89 -7.37 -5.66
CA ASP A 92 -13.16 -7.36 -6.42
C ASP A 92 -13.91 -6.02 -6.25
N ASP A 93 -13.89 -5.44 -5.07
CA ASP A 93 -14.48 -4.12 -4.81
C ASP A 93 -13.72 -3.02 -5.59
N MET A 94 -12.40 -3.12 -5.67
CA MET A 94 -11.57 -2.21 -6.47
C MET A 94 -11.88 -2.32 -7.97
N GLU A 95 -11.98 -3.53 -8.52
CA GLU A 95 -12.29 -3.74 -9.93
C GLU A 95 -13.64 -3.11 -10.31
N LYS A 96 -14.67 -3.26 -9.48
CA LYS A 96 -15.96 -2.59 -9.67
C LYS A 96 -15.85 -1.07 -9.64
N ALA A 97 -15.04 -0.55 -8.72
CA ALA A 97 -14.81 0.89 -8.62
C ALA A 97 -14.10 1.43 -9.87
N LEU A 98 -13.14 0.68 -10.42
CA LEU A 98 -12.46 1.03 -11.67
C LEU A 98 -13.38 0.99 -12.88
N ASP A 99 -14.28 0.00 -12.96
CA ASP A 99 -15.29 -0.07 -14.02
C ASP A 99 -16.19 1.17 -14.00
N ASN A 100 -16.64 1.61 -12.82
CA ASN A 100 -17.44 2.83 -12.68
C ASN A 100 -16.68 4.08 -13.13
N VAL A 101 -15.39 4.18 -12.77
CA VAL A 101 -14.55 5.31 -13.21
C VAL A 101 -14.38 5.30 -14.72
N LYS A 102 -14.11 4.12 -15.30
CA LYS A 102 -13.98 3.96 -16.75
C LYS A 102 -15.26 4.37 -17.47
N GLU A 103 -16.41 3.90 -17.02
CA GLU A 103 -17.72 4.25 -17.58
C GLU A 103 -17.96 5.76 -17.52
N ALA A 104 -17.67 6.41 -16.38
CA ALA A 104 -17.80 7.84 -16.24
C ALA A 104 -16.87 8.61 -17.22
N VAL A 105 -15.62 8.19 -17.37
CA VAL A 105 -14.68 8.77 -18.35
C VAL A 105 -15.16 8.59 -19.78
N ASP A 106 -15.63 7.40 -20.14
CA ASP A 106 -16.16 7.10 -21.48
C ASP A 106 -17.40 7.93 -21.82
N HIS A 107 -18.20 8.29 -20.83
CA HIS A 107 -19.36 9.20 -20.98
C HIS A 107 -18.98 10.71 -20.92
N GLY A 108 -17.70 11.03 -20.77
CA GLY A 108 -17.19 12.41 -20.74
C GLY A 108 -17.43 13.13 -19.41
N ASP A 109 -17.61 12.39 -18.30
CA ASP A 109 -17.69 12.98 -16.97
C ASP A 109 -16.34 13.63 -16.62
N LYS A 110 -16.42 14.93 -16.26
CA LYS A 110 -15.23 15.74 -15.93
C LYS A 110 -14.71 15.48 -14.52
N THR A 111 -15.52 14.88 -13.67
CA THR A 111 -15.22 14.67 -12.24
C THR A 111 -15.70 13.30 -11.76
N PRO A 112 -15.15 12.18 -12.31
CA PRO A 112 -15.50 10.86 -11.82
C PRO A 112 -15.29 10.72 -10.33
N ASP A 113 -16.20 10.03 -9.63
CA ASP A 113 -16.05 9.76 -8.21
C ASP A 113 -14.98 8.69 -7.97
N LEU A 114 -13.84 9.10 -7.41
CA LEU A 114 -12.74 8.21 -7.05
C LEU A 114 -12.83 7.68 -5.60
N THR A 115 -13.82 8.09 -4.83
CA THR A 115 -13.98 7.67 -3.42
C THR A 115 -14.02 6.15 -3.27
N PRO A 116 -14.74 5.38 -4.10
CA PRO A 116 -14.73 3.91 -4.01
C PRO A 116 -13.35 3.31 -4.29
N VAL A 117 -12.58 3.88 -5.24
CA VAL A 117 -11.22 3.42 -5.56
C VAL A 117 -10.29 3.66 -4.37
N LEU A 118 -10.32 4.85 -3.78
CA LEU A 118 -9.51 5.18 -2.59
C LEU A 118 -9.88 4.31 -1.38
N SER A 119 -11.17 4.05 -1.18
CA SER A 119 -11.65 3.17 -0.12
C SER A 119 -11.13 1.74 -0.29
N ALA A 120 -11.23 1.18 -1.49
CA ALA A 120 -10.74 -0.17 -1.79
C ALA A 120 -9.21 -0.26 -1.65
N THR A 121 -8.46 0.76 -2.10
CA THR A 121 -7.00 0.84 -1.88
C THR A 121 -6.65 0.75 -0.40
N SER A 122 -7.33 1.52 0.43
CA SER A 122 -7.14 1.49 1.88
C SER A 122 -7.48 0.13 2.51
N GLN A 123 -8.52 -0.55 1.99
CA GLN A 123 -8.89 -1.89 2.48
C GLN A 123 -7.84 -2.93 2.11
N ILE A 124 -7.30 -2.91 0.90
CA ILE A 124 -6.19 -3.78 0.48
C ILE A 124 -4.97 -3.55 1.37
N GLY A 125 -4.58 -2.30 1.60
CA GLY A 125 -3.46 -1.97 2.48
C GLY A 125 -3.63 -2.52 3.89
N ARG A 126 -4.81 -2.39 4.48
CA ARG A 126 -5.13 -2.96 5.80
C ARG A 126 -5.11 -4.49 5.81
N ALA A 127 -5.67 -5.12 4.77
CA ALA A 127 -5.68 -6.57 4.66
C ALA A 127 -4.27 -7.16 4.54
N CYS A 128 -3.34 -6.44 3.90
CA CYS A 128 -1.93 -6.83 3.80
C CYS A 128 -1.17 -6.73 5.13
N THR A 129 -1.65 -5.94 6.09
CA THR A 129 -0.97 -5.69 7.38
C THR A 129 -1.66 -6.37 8.58
N SER A 130 -2.71 -7.14 8.34
CA SER A 130 -3.50 -7.81 9.39
C SER A 130 -2.91 -9.13 9.87
#